data_906f494572f734ee35e6751bd6ef7fe5
#
_entry.id   906f494572f734ee35e6751bd6ef7fe5
#
_cell.length_a   1.000
_cell.length_b   1.000
_cell.length_c   1.000
_cell.angle_alpha   90.00
_cell.angle_beta   90.00
_cell.angle_gamma   90.00
#
_symmetry.space_group_name_H-M   'P 1'
#
loop_
_entity.id
_entity.type
_entity.pdbx_description
1 polymer ?
#
loop_
_entity_poly.entity_id
_entity_poly.type
_entity_poly.pdbx_seq_one_letter_code
_entity_poly.pdbx_strand_id
1 'polypeptide(L)'
;MKKGDWILIACVAAVAALFAIPQTHCAEGFNWATEHHPYIMAFFKFAILATLGEMLALRIREGVYNKKGFGVLPRMIVWGFLGMAIAMSMVIFKSGVPVFLGSVADALTGNSGHAAAYAAVFKASEFTLGKLGIAFAVSVLMNSIFAPVMMTFHKCTDIHITDNGGTVAGLFKPMKMREIMSKKVNWDVQWNLVIKKTIPLFWFPMHTITFILPANLQVLFAALLGVALGLILALAGGKKN
;
A
#
# COMPACT_ATOMS: atom_id res chain seq x y z
N MET A 1 26.11 11.69 -5.17
CA MET A 1 24.86 12.20 -4.57
C MET A 1 24.57 13.60 -5.09
N LYS A 2 23.31 13.91 -5.42
CA LYS A 2 22.90 15.26 -5.83
C LYS A 2 22.36 16.04 -4.62
N LYS A 3 22.23 17.37 -4.72
CA LYS A 3 21.67 18.22 -3.65
C LYS A 3 20.32 17.71 -3.09
N GLY A 4 19.46 17.18 -3.97
CA GLY A 4 18.18 16.61 -3.56
C GLY A 4 18.30 15.35 -2.67
N ASP A 5 19.36 14.56 -2.83
CA ASP A 5 19.58 13.36 -2.00
C ASP A 5 19.90 13.76 -0.56
N TRP A 6 20.69 14.82 -0.38
CA TRP A 6 21.01 15.37 0.94
C TRP A 6 19.79 15.99 1.62
N ILE A 7 18.95 16.69 0.86
CA ILE A 7 17.69 17.25 1.39
C ILE A 7 16.78 16.12 1.89
N LEU A 8 16.62 15.05 1.09
CA LEU A 8 15.80 13.92 1.51
C LEU A 8 16.34 13.25 2.78
N ILE A 9 17.65 12.99 2.83
CA ILE A 9 18.29 12.40 4.02
C ILE A 9 18.06 13.29 5.24
N ALA A 10 18.24 14.61 5.11
CA ALA A 10 18.03 15.54 6.20
C ALA A 10 16.56 15.55 6.67
N CYS A 11 15.60 15.51 5.74
CA CYS A 11 14.17 15.43 6.08
C CYS A 11 13.83 14.13 6.81
N VAL A 12 14.33 12.98 6.32
CA VAL A 12 14.11 11.67 6.97
C VAL A 12 14.74 11.65 8.36
N ALA A 13 15.97 12.15 8.50
CA ALA A 13 16.65 12.23 9.79
C ALA A 13 15.91 13.16 10.78
N ALA A 14 15.41 14.31 10.30
CA ALA A 14 14.63 15.23 11.13
C ALA A 14 13.31 14.58 11.61
N VAL A 15 12.58 13.89 10.74
CA VAL A 15 11.37 13.15 11.13
C VAL A 15 11.71 12.04 12.11
N ALA A 16 12.75 11.25 11.87
CA ALA A 16 13.19 10.20 12.78
C ALA A 16 13.57 10.77 14.16
N ALA A 17 14.28 11.90 14.20
CA ALA A 17 14.63 12.58 15.44
C ALA A 17 13.39 13.07 16.22
N LEU A 18 12.38 13.63 15.53
CA LEU A 18 11.12 14.04 16.15
C LEU A 18 10.39 12.88 16.82
N PHE A 19 10.41 11.71 16.19
CA PHE A 19 9.79 10.50 16.76
C PHE A 19 10.64 9.82 17.83
N ALA A 20 11.97 9.99 17.80
CA ALA A 20 12.89 9.39 18.76
C ALA A 20 13.02 10.20 20.07
N ILE A 21 12.73 11.51 20.03
CA ILE A 21 12.84 12.39 21.19
C ILE A 21 11.52 12.40 21.97
N PRO A 22 11.43 11.81 23.19
CA PRO A 22 10.17 11.70 23.94
C PRO A 22 9.50 13.06 24.22
N GLN A 23 10.29 14.09 24.45
CA GLN A 23 9.81 15.45 24.78
C GLN A 23 8.99 16.10 23.65
N THR A 24 9.08 15.59 22.43
CA THR A 24 8.29 16.11 21.30
C THR A 24 6.83 15.62 21.32
N HIS A 25 6.53 14.55 22.06
CA HIS A 25 5.23 13.85 22.06
C HIS A 25 4.73 13.43 20.67
N CYS A 26 5.61 13.47 19.64
CA CYS A 26 5.23 13.15 18.26
C CYS A 26 4.78 11.69 18.10
N ALA A 27 5.44 10.74 18.76
CA ALA A 27 5.07 9.33 18.72
C ALA A 27 3.73 9.08 19.40
N GLU A 28 3.47 9.71 20.53
CA GLU A 28 2.20 9.61 21.26
C GLU A 28 1.05 10.20 20.43
N GLY A 29 1.22 11.43 19.92
CA GLY A 29 0.24 12.10 19.07
C GLY A 29 -0.07 11.32 17.79
N PHE A 30 0.95 10.72 17.15
CA PHE A 30 0.79 9.88 15.99
C PHE A 30 0.01 8.59 16.29
N ASN A 31 0.31 7.93 17.41
CA ASN A 31 -0.42 6.74 17.84
C ASN A 31 -1.86 7.08 18.19
N TRP A 32 -2.10 8.13 18.97
CA TRP A 32 -3.43 8.61 19.29
C TRP A 32 -4.25 8.92 18.02
N ALA A 33 -3.68 9.68 17.09
CA ALA A 33 -4.36 9.99 15.83
C ALA A 33 -4.62 8.74 14.97
N THR A 34 -3.71 7.76 14.99
CA THR A 34 -3.88 6.49 14.26
C THR A 34 -5.03 5.66 14.83
N GLU A 35 -5.21 5.67 16.15
CA GLU A 35 -6.27 4.93 16.84
C GLU A 35 -7.63 5.61 16.70
N HIS A 36 -7.69 6.94 16.84
CA HIS A 36 -8.96 7.68 16.82
C HIS A 36 -9.43 8.08 15.41
N HIS A 37 -8.49 8.23 14.46
CA HIS A 37 -8.76 8.66 13.08
C HIS A 37 -8.05 7.76 12.05
N PRO A 38 -8.28 6.42 12.06
CA PRO A 38 -7.47 5.46 11.29
C PRO A 38 -7.51 5.72 9.78
N TYR A 39 -8.64 6.11 9.21
CA TYR A 39 -8.75 6.37 7.77
C TYR A 39 -8.10 7.69 7.35
N ILE A 40 -8.22 8.73 8.16
CA ILE A 40 -7.53 10.02 7.92
C ILE A 40 -6.02 9.80 7.98
N MET A 41 -5.55 9.04 8.96
CA MET A 41 -4.13 8.69 9.07
C MET A 41 -3.67 7.77 7.94
N ALA A 42 -4.51 6.85 7.44
CA ALA A 42 -4.22 6.07 6.24
C ALA A 42 -4.04 6.98 5.02
N PHE A 43 -4.92 7.98 4.85
CA PHE A 43 -4.77 8.97 3.78
C PHE A 43 -3.39 9.62 3.82
N PHE A 44 -2.99 10.21 4.93
CA PHE A 44 -1.70 10.90 5.03
C PHE A 44 -0.50 9.96 4.92
N LYS A 45 -0.54 8.78 5.53
CA LYS A 45 0.53 7.79 5.45
C LYS A 45 0.81 7.39 3.99
N PHE A 46 -0.23 7.08 3.23
CA PHE A 46 -0.08 6.70 1.83
C PHE A 46 0.21 7.90 0.91
N ALA A 47 -0.44 9.05 1.12
CA ALA A 47 -0.18 10.26 0.35
C ALA A 47 1.32 10.64 0.39
N ILE A 48 1.94 10.55 1.56
CA ILE A 48 3.35 10.90 1.74
C ILE A 48 4.26 9.76 1.29
N LEU A 49 4.10 8.56 1.87
CA LEU A 49 5.06 7.48 1.67
C LEU A 49 4.99 6.88 0.27
N ALA A 50 3.80 6.59 -0.26
CA ALA A 50 3.70 6.00 -1.59
C ALA A 50 4.16 6.98 -2.68
N THR A 51 3.81 8.27 -2.57
CA THR A 51 4.31 9.29 -3.51
C THR A 51 5.84 9.46 -3.40
N LEU A 52 6.39 9.41 -2.18
CA LEU A 52 7.84 9.40 -1.99
C LEU A 52 8.49 8.20 -2.68
N GLY A 53 7.88 7.01 -2.58
CA GLY A 53 8.32 5.81 -3.29
C GLY A 53 8.38 6.00 -4.80
N GLU A 54 7.38 6.65 -5.40
CA GLU A 54 7.37 6.97 -6.83
C GLU A 54 8.44 8.01 -7.21
N MET A 55 8.62 9.04 -6.37
CA MET A 55 9.68 10.04 -6.55
C MET A 55 11.08 9.41 -6.48
N LEU A 56 11.30 8.48 -5.54
CA LEU A 56 12.54 7.71 -5.43
C LEU A 56 12.75 6.80 -6.65
N ALA A 57 11.70 6.12 -7.11
CA ALA A 57 11.76 5.32 -8.33
C ALA A 57 12.11 6.18 -9.57
N LEU A 58 11.55 7.38 -9.67
CA LEU A 58 11.90 8.36 -10.71
C LEU A 58 13.37 8.81 -10.57
N ARG A 59 13.84 9.05 -9.34
CA ARG A 59 15.22 9.42 -9.05
C ARG A 59 16.21 8.34 -9.49
N ILE A 60 15.88 7.08 -9.28
CA ILE A 60 16.73 5.95 -9.70
C ILE A 60 16.77 5.85 -11.23
N ARG A 61 15.62 5.94 -11.89
CA ARG A 61 15.53 5.74 -13.34
C ARG A 61 16.00 6.93 -14.16
N GLU A 62 15.71 8.15 -13.73
CA GLU A 62 15.90 9.37 -14.52
C GLU A 62 16.81 10.40 -13.84
N GLY A 63 17.23 10.14 -12.61
CA GLY A 63 18.15 11.03 -11.90
C GLY A 63 17.51 12.28 -11.29
N VAL A 64 16.18 12.39 -11.28
CA VAL A 64 15.41 13.53 -10.74
C VAL A 64 14.28 13.07 -9.85
N TYR A 65 13.93 13.85 -8.80
CA TYR A 65 12.81 13.53 -7.90
C TYR A 65 11.45 13.99 -8.45
N ASN A 66 11.46 14.93 -9.37
CA ASN A 66 10.26 15.46 -10.02
C ASN A 66 10.61 15.94 -11.42
N LYS A 67 9.63 15.92 -12.33
CA LYS A 67 9.75 16.46 -13.70
C LYS A 67 8.41 17.01 -14.15
N LYS A 68 8.43 17.81 -15.23
CA LYS A 68 7.20 18.35 -15.84
C LYS A 68 6.24 17.21 -16.18
N GLY A 69 4.99 17.33 -15.74
CA GLY A 69 3.95 16.35 -15.96
C GLY A 69 3.92 15.18 -14.95
N PHE A 70 4.91 15.04 -14.05
CA PHE A 70 4.89 13.98 -13.04
C PHE A 70 3.75 14.15 -12.03
N GLY A 71 3.54 15.37 -11.55
CA GLY A 71 2.38 15.70 -10.71
C GLY A 71 2.47 15.14 -9.29
N VAL A 72 3.42 15.61 -8.49
CA VAL A 72 3.60 15.16 -7.08
C VAL A 72 2.30 15.34 -6.28
N LEU A 73 1.72 16.54 -6.28
CA LEU A 73 0.53 16.82 -5.47
C LEU A 73 -0.72 16.03 -5.91
N PRO A 74 -1.08 15.94 -7.21
CA PRO A 74 -2.17 15.06 -7.63
C PRO A 74 -1.92 13.58 -7.28
N ARG A 75 -0.69 13.09 -7.35
CA ARG A 75 -0.35 11.72 -6.90
C ARG A 75 -0.56 11.54 -5.40
N MET A 76 -0.17 12.51 -4.59
CA MET A 76 -0.42 12.49 -3.15
C MET A 76 -1.93 12.38 -2.84
N ILE A 77 -2.76 13.14 -3.56
CA ILE A 77 -4.23 13.09 -3.39
C ILE A 77 -4.74 11.69 -3.75
N VAL A 78 -4.35 11.14 -4.91
CA VAL A 78 -4.76 9.79 -5.33
C VAL A 78 -4.28 8.73 -4.34
N TRP A 79 -3.01 8.75 -3.95
CA TRP A 79 -2.48 7.80 -2.97
C TRP A 79 -3.15 7.92 -1.60
N GLY A 80 -3.55 9.12 -1.20
CA GLY A 80 -4.32 9.31 0.02
C GLY A 80 -5.64 8.54 -0.01
N PHE A 81 -6.43 8.69 -1.08
CA PHE A 81 -7.69 7.96 -1.25
C PHE A 81 -7.48 6.45 -1.42
N LEU A 82 -6.46 6.04 -2.16
CA LEU A 82 -6.10 4.62 -2.27
C LEU A 82 -5.67 4.04 -0.93
N GLY A 83 -4.96 4.80 -0.10
CA GLY A 83 -4.59 4.41 1.26
C GLY A 83 -5.80 4.18 2.15
N MET A 84 -6.82 5.02 2.07
CA MET A 84 -8.11 4.80 2.76
C MET A 84 -8.78 3.51 2.26
N ALA A 85 -8.81 3.27 0.94
CA ALA A 85 -9.37 2.04 0.37
C ALA A 85 -8.59 0.79 0.79
N ILE A 86 -7.25 0.88 0.87
CA ILE A 86 -6.39 -0.21 1.38
C ILE A 86 -6.71 -0.49 2.86
N ALA A 87 -6.79 0.55 3.70
CA ALA A 87 -7.13 0.39 5.11
C ALA A 87 -8.51 -0.24 5.30
N MET A 88 -9.51 0.18 4.53
CA MET A 88 -10.84 -0.41 4.51
C MET A 88 -10.79 -1.89 4.10
N SER A 89 -10.07 -2.21 3.03
CA SER A 89 -9.90 -3.59 2.56
C SER A 89 -9.24 -4.48 3.61
N MET A 90 -8.20 -3.97 4.31
CA MET A 90 -7.57 -4.70 5.41
C MET A 90 -8.57 -5.06 6.51
N VAL A 91 -9.46 -4.13 6.89
CA VAL A 91 -10.52 -4.40 7.89
C VAL A 91 -11.49 -5.47 7.37
N ILE A 92 -12.00 -5.33 6.14
CA ILE A 92 -12.97 -6.25 5.55
C ILE A 92 -12.40 -7.68 5.47
N PHE A 93 -11.22 -7.84 4.90
CA PHE A 93 -10.63 -9.17 4.70
C PHE A 93 -10.13 -9.79 6.01
N LYS A 94 -9.55 -8.99 6.91
CA LYS A 94 -9.12 -9.47 8.23
C LYS A 94 -10.29 -9.93 9.11
N SER A 95 -11.47 -9.34 8.94
CA SER A 95 -12.68 -9.75 9.66
C SER A 95 -13.41 -10.89 8.96
N GLY A 96 -13.57 -10.82 7.64
CA GLY A 96 -14.41 -11.76 6.89
C GLY A 96 -13.74 -13.09 6.57
N VAL A 97 -12.45 -13.09 6.20
CA VAL A 97 -11.76 -14.32 5.76
C VAL A 97 -11.68 -15.36 6.87
N PRO A 98 -11.30 -15.03 8.12
CA PRO A 98 -11.30 -16.03 9.20
C PRO A 98 -12.67 -16.66 9.45
N VAL A 99 -13.73 -15.86 9.43
CA VAL A 99 -15.10 -16.34 9.59
C VAL A 99 -15.50 -17.27 8.44
N PHE A 100 -15.21 -16.86 7.20
CA PHE A 100 -15.46 -17.68 6.01
C PHE A 100 -14.75 -19.04 6.09
N LEU A 101 -13.43 -19.03 6.35
CA LEU A 101 -12.65 -20.27 6.45
C LEU A 101 -13.14 -21.18 7.59
N GLY A 102 -13.49 -20.59 8.73
CA GLY A 102 -14.04 -21.34 9.85
C GLY A 102 -15.41 -21.95 9.53
N SER A 103 -16.28 -21.23 8.81
CA SER A 103 -17.56 -21.78 8.36
C SER A 103 -17.39 -22.93 7.37
N VAL A 104 -16.37 -22.85 6.49
CA VAL A 104 -16.02 -23.95 5.59
C VAL A 104 -15.50 -25.15 6.41
N ALA A 105 -14.65 -24.92 7.42
CA ALA A 105 -14.17 -25.99 8.32
C ALA A 105 -15.33 -26.62 9.11
N ASP A 106 -16.25 -25.84 9.64
CA ASP A 106 -17.47 -26.33 10.32
C ASP A 106 -18.29 -27.24 9.38
N ALA A 107 -18.50 -26.84 8.15
CA ALA A 107 -19.24 -27.62 7.15
C ALA A 107 -18.53 -28.94 6.78
N LEU A 108 -17.20 -28.93 6.66
CA LEU A 108 -16.42 -30.11 6.27
C LEU A 108 -16.23 -31.11 7.41
N THR A 109 -16.14 -30.64 8.65
CA THR A 109 -15.89 -31.51 9.82
C THR A 109 -17.17 -31.96 10.53
N GLY A 110 -18.30 -31.33 10.24
CA GLY A 110 -19.54 -31.54 10.99
C GLY A 110 -19.52 -30.98 12.43
N ASN A 111 -18.43 -30.29 12.81
CA ASN A 111 -18.29 -29.63 14.10
C ASN A 111 -18.68 -28.15 13.97
N SER A 112 -18.99 -27.52 15.11
CA SER A 112 -19.27 -26.07 15.15
C SER A 112 -18.20 -25.36 15.98
N GLY A 113 -17.97 -24.07 15.65
CA GLY A 113 -17.11 -23.20 16.45
C GLY A 113 -15.79 -22.78 15.80
N HIS A 114 -15.40 -23.38 14.65
CA HIS A 114 -14.18 -22.96 13.95
C HIS A 114 -14.27 -21.49 13.48
N ALA A 115 -15.45 -21.02 13.05
CA ALA A 115 -15.64 -19.64 12.64
C ALA A 115 -15.30 -18.64 13.76
N ALA A 116 -15.77 -18.91 14.98
CA ALA A 116 -15.46 -18.10 16.16
C ALA A 116 -13.98 -18.21 16.56
N ALA A 117 -13.42 -19.42 16.53
CA ALA A 117 -12.01 -19.67 16.87
C ALA A 117 -11.07 -18.96 15.89
N TYR A 118 -11.32 -19.04 14.58
CA TYR A 118 -10.48 -18.39 13.57
C TYR A 118 -10.61 -16.86 13.62
N ALA A 119 -11.80 -16.33 13.88
CA ALA A 119 -12.00 -14.89 14.06
C ALA A 119 -11.25 -14.35 15.30
N ALA A 120 -11.10 -15.16 16.34
CA ALA A 120 -10.41 -14.79 17.57
C ALA A 120 -8.86 -14.77 17.44
N VAL A 121 -8.29 -15.39 16.40
CA VAL A 121 -6.84 -15.54 16.22
C VAL A 121 -6.08 -14.20 16.26
N PHE A 122 -6.66 -13.14 15.71
CA PHE A 122 -6.03 -11.82 15.70
C PHE A 122 -6.19 -11.02 17.02
N LYS A 123 -6.99 -11.52 17.96
CA LYS A 123 -7.12 -10.91 19.30
C LYS A 123 -5.98 -11.31 20.23
N ALA A 124 -5.38 -12.49 19.99
CA ALA A 124 -4.23 -12.95 20.76
C ALA A 124 -2.97 -12.17 20.34
N SER A 125 -2.18 -11.74 21.33
CA SER A 125 -0.87 -11.08 21.09
C SER A 125 0.19 -12.09 20.66
N GLU A 126 0.08 -13.35 21.10
CA GLU A 126 1.05 -14.40 20.83
C GLU A 126 1.09 -14.81 19.36
N PHE A 127 2.29 -15.15 18.91
CA PHE A 127 2.50 -15.73 17.59
C PHE A 127 2.22 -17.24 17.66
N THR A 128 1.38 -17.73 16.74
CA THR A 128 1.11 -19.15 16.55
C THR A 128 1.12 -19.49 15.06
N LEU A 129 1.38 -20.76 14.72
CA LEU A 129 1.28 -21.24 13.33
C LEU A 129 -0.15 -21.09 12.78
N GLY A 130 -1.17 -21.25 13.62
CA GLY A 130 -2.56 -20.99 13.24
C GLY A 130 -2.79 -19.52 12.85
N LYS A 131 -2.24 -18.58 13.64
CA LYS A 131 -2.28 -17.15 13.32
C LYS A 131 -1.57 -16.85 12.01
N LEU A 132 -0.41 -17.45 11.76
CA LEU A 132 0.32 -17.32 10.51
C LEU A 132 -0.50 -17.82 9.32
N GLY A 133 -1.11 -19.01 9.44
CA GLY A 133 -1.96 -19.60 8.39
C GLY A 133 -3.17 -18.74 8.04
N ILE A 134 -3.88 -18.22 9.05
CA ILE A 134 -5.01 -17.31 8.85
C ILE A 134 -4.54 -15.97 8.25
N ALA A 135 -3.42 -15.40 8.73
CA ALA A 135 -2.85 -14.19 8.17
C ALA A 135 -2.45 -14.36 6.70
N PHE A 136 -1.88 -15.51 6.35
CA PHE A 136 -1.56 -15.85 4.95
C PHE A 136 -2.82 -15.94 4.09
N ALA A 137 -3.86 -16.64 4.56
CA ALA A 137 -5.12 -16.72 3.83
C ALA A 137 -5.79 -15.35 3.63
N VAL A 138 -5.79 -14.50 4.66
CA VAL A 138 -6.26 -13.10 4.56
C VAL A 138 -5.45 -12.35 3.49
N SER A 139 -4.12 -12.47 3.53
CA SER A 139 -3.24 -11.83 2.55
C SER A 139 -3.52 -12.31 1.13
N VAL A 140 -3.60 -13.63 0.91
CA VAL A 140 -3.86 -14.20 -0.42
C VAL A 140 -5.20 -13.73 -0.97
N LEU A 141 -6.29 -13.83 -0.19
CA LEU A 141 -7.61 -13.45 -0.66
C LEU A 141 -7.73 -11.94 -0.90
N MET A 142 -7.22 -11.12 0.01
CA MET A 142 -7.22 -9.67 -0.18
C MET A 142 -6.45 -9.27 -1.45
N ASN A 143 -5.26 -9.78 -1.62
CA ASN A 143 -4.43 -9.40 -2.75
C ASN A 143 -4.87 -10.04 -4.08
N SER A 144 -5.57 -11.17 -4.06
CA SER A 144 -6.13 -11.76 -5.28
C SER A 144 -7.39 -11.03 -5.76
N ILE A 145 -8.19 -10.47 -4.84
CA ILE A 145 -9.47 -9.83 -5.15
C ILE A 145 -9.31 -8.32 -5.29
N PHE A 146 -8.72 -7.66 -4.30
CA PHE A 146 -8.64 -6.21 -4.24
C PHE A 146 -7.45 -5.62 -5.02
N ALA A 147 -6.26 -6.22 -4.90
CA ALA A 147 -5.06 -5.63 -5.46
C ALA A 147 -5.05 -5.48 -6.99
N PRO A 148 -5.55 -6.43 -7.82
CA PRO A 148 -5.61 -6.25 -9.27
C PRO A 148 -6.43 -5.04 -9.69
N VAL A 149 -7.58 -4.83 -9.04
CA VAL A 149 -8.47 -3.69 -9.31
C VAL A 149 -7.80 -2.40 -8.88
N MET A 150 -7.29 -2.34 -7.67
CA MET A 150 -6.63 -1.16 -7.11
C MET A 150 -5.39 -0.76 -7.92
N MET A 151 -4.52 -1.70 -8.25
CA MET A 151 -3.30 -1.42 -9.02
C MET A 151 -3.60 -1.00 -10.46
N THR A 152 -4.66 -1.55 -11.07
CA THR A 152 -5.08 -1.13 -12.41
C THR A 152 -5.69 0.26 -12.38
N PHE A 153 -6.53 0.56 -11.38
CA PHE A 153 -7.09 1.88 -11.19
C PHE A 153 -5.98 2.92 -10.93
N HIS A 154 -5.03 2.61 -10.04
CA HIS A 154 -3.87 3.47 -9.79
C HIS A 154 -3.08 3.73 -11.09
N LYS A 155 -2.85 2.72 -11.92
CA LYS A 155 -2.20 2.90 -13.22
C LYS A 155 -2.97 3.84 -14.15
N CYS A 156 -4.29 3.74 -14.15
CA CYS A 156 -5.15 4.65 -14.93
C CYS A 156 -5.06 6.10 -14.42
N THR A 157 -5.05 6.30 -13.10
CA THR A 157 -4.89 7.64 -12.50
C THR A 157 -3.52 8.24 -12.80
N ASP A 158 -2.46 7.44 -12.80
CA ASP A 158 -1.11 7.86 -13.19
C ASP A 158 -1.06 8.41 -14.62
N ILE A 159 -1.66 7.67 -15.55
CA ILE A 159 -1.74 8.07 -16.96
C ILE A 159 -2.57 9.37 -17.08
N HIS A 160 -3.72 9.42 -16.39
CA HIS A 160 -4.58 10.60 -16.40
C HIS A 160 -3.88 11.85 -15.88
N ILE A 161 -3.16 11.75 -14.76
CA ILE A 161 -2.37 12.85 -14.20
C ILE A 161 -1.33 13.34 -15.21
N THR A 162 -0.59 12.43 -15.81
CA THR A 162 0.47 12.74 -16.76
C THR A 162 -0.08 13.40 -18.03
N ASP A 163 -1.16 12.87 -18.59
CA ASP A 163 -1.84 13.40 -19.78
C ASP A 163 -2.42 14.80 -19.58
N ASN A 164 -2.73 15.15 -18.32
CA ASN A 164 -3.27 16.46 -17.95
C ASN A 164 -2.21 17.38 -17.32
N GLY A 165 -0.93 17.14 -17.64
CA GLY A 165 0.18 18.02 -17.29
C GLY A 165 0.64 17.97 -15.84
N GLY A 166 0.22 16.97 -15.06
CA GLY A 166 0.63 16.79 -13.67
C GLY A 166 0.09 17.85 -12.71
N THR A 167 -1.04 18.47 -13.02
CA THR A 167 -1.64 19.52 -12.19
C THR A 167 -2.84 19.02 -11.40
N VAL A 168 -3.14 19.68 -10.27
CA VAL A 168 -4.34 19.37 -9.47
C VAL A 168 -5.61 19.62 -10.28
N ALA A 169 -5.68 20.73 -11.02
CA ALA A 169 -6.80 21.02 -11.92
C ALA A 169 -6.96 19.93 -13.00
N GLY A 170 -5.83 19.40 -13.49
CA GLY A 170 -5.81 18.27 -14.43
C GLY A 170 -6.36 16.98 -13.85
N LEU A 171 -6.11 16.71 -12.57
CA LEU A 171 -6.63 15.52 -11.87
C LEU A 171 -8.17 15.48 -11.87
N PHE A 172 -8.82 16.63 -11.69
CA PHE A 172 -10.28 16.74 -11.62
C PHE A 172 -10.98 16.84 -12.98
N LYS A 173 -10.25 16.77 -14.09
CA LYS A 173 -10.87 16.64 -15.41
C LYS A 173 -11.53 15.28 -15.57
N PRO A 174 -12.57 15.13 -16.42
CA PRO A 174 -13.18 13.84 -16.69
C PRO A 174 -12.16 12.80 -17.15
N MET A 175 -12.08 11.69 -16.43
CA MET A 175 -11.16 10.59 -16.77
C MET A 175 -11.74 9.77 -17.92
N LYS A 176 -11.02 9.70 -19.03
CA LYS A 176 -11.38 8.89 -20.19
C LYS A 176 -10.98 7.41 -19.98
N MET A 177 -11.60 6.76 -18.98
CA MET A 177 -11.23 5.42 -18.51
C MET A 177 -11.14 4.40 -19.64
N ARG A 178 -12.14 4.35 -20.53
CA ARG A 178 -12.14 3.41 -21.68
C ARG A 178 -10.91 3.61 -22.58
N GLU A 179 -10.58 4.86 -22.90
CA GLU A 179 -9.43 5.18 -23.76
C GLU A 179 -8.10 4.82 -23.06
N ILE A 180 -7.99 5.16 -21.79
CA ILE A 180 -6.79 4.86 -20.98
C ILE A 180 -6.57 3.33 -20.93
N MET A 181 -7.59 2.56 -20.56
CA MET A 181 -7.49 1.11 -20.41
C MET A 181 -7.21 0.41 -21.73
N SER A 182 -7.86 0.85 -22.83
CA SER A 182 -7.74 0.15 -24.13
C SER A 182 -6.51 0.54 -24.94
N LYS A 183 -5.96 1.77 -24.75
CA LYS A 183 -4.91 2.31 -25.63
C LYS A 183 -3.62 2.70 -24.93
N LYS A 184 -3.66 3.00 -23.60
CA LYS A 184 -2.51 3.60 -22.91
C LYS A 184 -1.91 2.70 -21.83
N VAL A 185 -2.70 1.80 -21.23
CA VAL A 185 -2.17 0.83 -20.28
C VAL A 185 -1.34 -0.21 -21.03
N ASN A 186 -0.09 -0.35 -20.63
CA ASN A 186 0.74 -1.47 -21.09
C ASN A 186 0.31 -2.73 -20.35
N TRP A 187 -0.59 -3.50 -20.98
CA TRP A 187 -1.15 -4.72 -20.39
C TRP A 187 -0.14 -5.85 -20.24
N ASP A 188 0.92 -5.90 -21.05
CA ASP A 188 1.98 -6.89 -20.86
C ASP A 188 2.68 -6.68 -19.53
N VAL A 189 3.02 -5.43 -19.18
CA VAL A 189 3.61 -5.09 -17.88
C VAL A 189 2.58 -5.26 -16.77
N GLN A 190 1.36 -4.73 -16.95
CA GLN A 190 0.32 -4.76 -15.93
C GLN A 190 -0.06 -6.18 -15.55
N TRP A 191 -0.24 -7.06 -16.55
CA TRP A 191 -0.63 -8.44 -16.32
C TRP A 191 0.54 -9.33 -15.92
N ASN A 192 1.61 -9.39 -16.77
CA ASN A 192 2.68 -10.37 -16.60
C ASN A 192 3.67 -10.02 -15.47
N LEU A 193 3.82 -8.73 -15.12
CA LEU A 193 4.70 -8.32 -14.03
C LEU A 193 3.92 -7.96 -12.77
N VAL A 194 2.99 -7.00 -12.85
CA VAL A 194 2.32 -6.47 -11.67
C VAL A 194 1.35 -7.49 -11.08
N ILE A 195 0.41 -8.01 -11.87
CA ILE A 195 -0.63 -8.92 -11.35
C ILE A 195 -0.05 -10.32 -11.13
N LYS A 196 0.57 -10.90 -12.15
CA LYS A 196 0.96 -12.32 -12.16
C LYS A 196 2.21 -12.65 -11.36
N LYS A 197 3.12 -11.69 -11.15
CA LYS A 197 4.37 -11.90 -10.42
C LYS A 197 4.42 -11.10 -9.11
N THR A 198 4.18 -9.79 -9.16
CA THR A 198 4.34 -8.94 -7.98
C THR A 198 3.32 -9.27 -6.90
N ILE A 199 2.07 -9.56 -7.27
CA ILE A 199 1.05 -9.91 -6.27
C ILE A 199 1.44 -11.19 -5.51
N PRO A 200 1.67 -12.35 -6.14
CA PRO A 200 1.96 -13.56 -5.37
C PRO A 200 3.36 -13.57 -4.75
N LEU A 201 4.38 -13.02 -5.42
CA LEU A 201 5.76 -13.13 -4.95
C LEU A 201 6.14 -12.07 -3.92
N PHE A 202 5.50 -10.90 -3.95
CA PHE A 202 5.78 -9.81 -3.02
C PHE A 202 4.63 -9.56 -2.05
N TRP A 203 3.41 -9.29 -2.56
CA TRP A 203 2.31 -8.87 -1.71
C TRP A 203 1.76 -9.98 -0.81
N PHE A 204 1.71 -11.24 -1.26
CA PHE A 204 1.26 -12.34 -0.40
C PHE A 204 2.15 -12.48 0.85
N PRO A 205 3.48 -12.65 0.76
CA PRO A 205 4.31 -12.76 1.94
C PRO A 205 4.34 -11.48 2.77
N MET A 206 4.43 -10.31 2.13
CA MET A 206 4.56 -9.03 2.85
C MET A 206 3.28 -8.66 3.60
N HIS A 207 2.10 -8.84 3.01
CA HIS A 207 0.86 -8.60 3.75
C HIS A 207 0.57 -9.69 4.79
N THR A 208 1.08 -10.91 4.63
CA THR A 208 1.05 -11.90 5.72
C THR A 208 1.77 -11.37 6.95
N ILE A 209 2.97 -10.82 6.77
CA ILE A 209 3.71 -10.16 7.85
C ILE A 209 2.89 -8.96 8.38
N THR A 210 2.33 -8.14 7.51
CA THR A 210 1.49 -7.00 7.90
C THR A 210 0.37 -7.42 8.86
N PHE A 211 -0.35 -8.50 8.56
CA PHE A 211 -1.49 -8.95 9.39
C PHE A 211 -1.07 -9.55 10.74
N ILE A 212 0.19 -9.94 10.91
CA ILE A 212 0.74 -10.40 12.19
C ILE A 212 1.15 -9.21 13.09
N LEU A 213 1.49 -8.07 12.49
CA LEU A 213 1.89 -6.87 13.23
C LEU A 213 0.75 -6.31 14.09
N PRO A 214 1.06 -5.55 15.15
CA PRO A 214 0.08 -4.77 15.90
C PRO A 214 -0.77 -3.88 14.98
N ALA A 215 -2.05 -3.75 15.29
CA ALA A 215 -3.02 -3.09 14.39
C ALA A 215 -2.63 -1.65 14.01
N ASN A 216 -2.09 -0.89 14.95
CA ASN A 216 -1.63 0.50 14.73
C ASN A 216 -0.46 0.62 13.75
N LEU A 217 0.32 -0.44 13.54
CA LEU A 217 1.46 -0.47 12.63
C LEU A 217 1.11 -1.01 11.23
N GLN A 218 0.02 -1.75 11.07
CA GLN A 218 -0.31 -2.46 9.82
C GLN A 218 -0.39 -1.52 8.61
N VAL A 219 -1.12 -0.41 8.72
CA VAL A 219 -1.29 0.56 7.62
C VAL A 219 0.01 1.30 7.32
N LEU A 220 0.81 1.63 8.35
CA LEU A 220 2.12 2.25 8.16
C LEU A 220 3.07 1.30 7.42
N PHE A 221 3.11 0.04 7.85
CA PHE A 221 3.95 -0.97 7.22
C PHE A 221 3.53 -1.21 5.76
N ALA A 222 2.22 -1.30 5.48
CA ALA A 222 1.71 -1.41 4.11
C ALA A 222 2.14 -0.23 3.21
N ALA A 223 2.12 1.00 3.73
CA ALA A 223 2.59 2.17 2.98
C ALA A 223 4.10 2.12 2.72
N LEU A 224 4.91 1.65 3.68
CA LEU A 224 6.36 1.44 3.51
C LEU A 224 6.67 0.33 2.50
N LEU A 225 5.86 -0.72 2.43
CA LEU A 225 6.01 -1.76 1.40
C LEU A 225 5.82 -1.19 -0.01
N GLY A 226 4.94 -0.21 -0.19
CA GLY A 226 4.80 0.52 -1.47
C GLY A 226 6.09 1.22 -1.88
N VAL A 227 6.78 1.87 -0.92
CA VAL A 227 8.11 2.46 -1.15
C VAL A 227 9.12 1.39 -1.54
N ALA A 228 9.20 0.31 -0.77
CA ALA A 228 10.14 -0.78 -1.01
C ALA A 228 9.94 -1.42 -2.40
N LEU A 229 8.70 -1.71 -2.78
CA LEU A 229 8.39 -2.26 -4.10
C LEU A 229 8.75 -1.29 -5.22
N GLY A 230 8.44 0.00 -5.06
CA GLY A 230 8.83 1.03 -6.03
C GLY A 230 10.34 1.06 -6.27
N LEU A 231 11.14 0.96 -5.21
CA LEU A 231 12.60 0.88 -5.27
C LEU A 231 13.09 -0.41 -5.95
N ILE A 232 12.55 -1.56 -5.57
CA ILE A 232 12.91 -2.87 -6.15
C ILE A 232 12.66 -2.87 -7.66
N LEU A 233 11.48 -2.43 -8.08
CA LEU A 233 11.13 -2.37 -9.50
C LEU A 233 11.97 -1.35 -10.28
N ALA A 234 12.33 -0.22 -9.66
CA ALA A 234 13.20 0.77 -10.29
C ALA A 234 14.61 0.25 -10.49
N LEU A 235 15.16 -0.48 -9.51
CA LEU A 235 16.48 -1.10 -9.59
C LEU A 235 16.51 -2.27 -10.57
N ALA A 236 15.48 -3.13 -10.55
CA ALA A 236 15.36 -4.28 -11.45
C ALA A 236 15.18 -3.87 -12.93
N GLY A 237 14.51 -2.74 -13.18
CA GLY A 237 14.30 -2.21 -14.53
C GLY A 237 15.54 -1.62 -15.21
N GLY A 238 16.64 -1.47 -14.48
CA GLY A 238 17.88 -0.89 -14.97
C GLY A 238 17.77 0.59 -15.38
N LYS A 239 18.91 1.25 -15.55
CA LYS A 239 18.94 2.51 -16.30
C LYS A 239 18.67 2.17 -17.77
N LYS A 240 17.65 2.72 -18.38
CA LYS A 240 17.61 2.80 -19.85
C LYS A 240 18.83 3.62 -20.27
N ASN A 241 19.85 2.96 -20.81
CA ASN A 241 20.97 3.60 -21.50
C ASN A 241 20.44 4.34 -22.71
#